data_cea1ced976d7ab771dda645964c2861a
#
_entry.id   cea1ced976d7ab771dda645964c2861a
#
_cell.length_a   1.000
_cell.length_b   1.000
_cell.length_c   1.000
_cell.angle_alpha   90.00
_cell.angle_beta   90.00
_cell.angle_gamma   90.00
#
_symmetry.space_group_name_H-M   'P 1'
#
loop_
_entity.id
_entity.type
_entity.pdbx_description
1 polymer ?
#
loop_
_entity_poly.entity_id
_entity_poly.type
_entity_poly.pdbx_seq_one_letter_code
_entity_poly.pdbx_strand_id
1 'polypeptide(L)'
;NLILADKTWEEAKELLTKRYTRAIKRTKQAKSEDVFQTAMNAFARTIEAHTSYLSPRNAERFQMDMNLSFEGIGAVLQSEDDYTVIKSVVPGGPADESGAIKPEDKIVGVAQDDEEFVDVIGWRLDEVVELIKGPKGSTVRLQVEKGATDAKTTSVVSLTRDKIKLEDRAAKSEVYVPETGPHAGEPLGVITIPSFYNNLSMDVAKEIESLKAQNVKGVIVDLRGNGGGSLTEATLLTGLFIEKGPVVQIRYGQSKVSVNRDTDGEVAYDGPLTVLVDRYSASASEIFAAAMQDYNRALIVGEQTFGKGTVQQHRGLGKIYDLYDNPLGSVQFTIAKFYRIDGGSTQHKGVIPDILYPSAVEPAEWGESQAENALPWDSINRANYTTFADGTAALDVLTAKHNKRILQDPEFSYIQDDIKEYKENKDKNFISLVKSVREGEKKEAEEKSLARANERLQRLGMETVTTLDDLPEDMEELDPFLDEAANITFDMIETGRYAITRN
;
A
#
# COMPACT_ATOMS: atom_id res chain seq x y z
N ASN A 1 27.74 -12.61 -5.71
CA ASN A 1 27.00 -11.93 -4.63
C ASN A 1 27.33 -12.51 -3.25
N LEU A 2 27.20 -13.84 -3.00
CA LEU A 2 27.46 -14.42 -1.67
C LEU A 2 28.93 -14.24 -1.22
N ILE A 3 29.89 -14.35 -2.14
CA ILE A 3 31.30 -14.09 -1.85
C ILE A 3 31.55 -12.58 -1.56
N LEU A 4 30.80 -11.68 -2.20
CA LEU A 4 30.83 -10.23 -1.91
C LEU A 4 30.16 -9.87 -0.58
N ALA A 5 29.37 -10.77 -0.01
CA ALA A 5 28.79 -10.68 1.33
C ALA A 5 29.64 -11.47 2.36
N ASP A 6 30.94 -11.57 2.12
CA ASP A 6 31.97 -12.18 2.97
C ASP A 6 31.70 -13.67 3.34
N LYS A 7 30.85 -14.35 2.54
CA LYS A 7 30.63 -15.80 2.69
C LYS A 7 31.77 -16.58 2.10
N THR A 8 32.29 -17.55 2.85
CA THR A 8 33.19 -18.56 2.32
C THR A 8 32.51 -19.41 1.26
N TRP A 9 33.32 -20.11 0.44
CA TRP A 9 32.77 -21.01 -0.57
C TRP A 9 31.87 -22.12 0.03
N GLU A 10 32.24 -22.68 1.18
CA GLU A 10 31.44 -23.71 1.85
C GLU A 10 30.13 -23.15 2.38
N GLU A 11 30.12 -21.98 3.02
CA GLU A 11 28.88 -21.31 3.46
C GLU A 11 27.97 -20.94 2.28
N ALA A 12 28.57 -20.44 1.18
CA ALA A 12 27.81 -20.13 -0.03
C ALA A 12 27.17 -21.39 -0.64
N LYS A 13 27.89 -22.50 -0.68
CA LYS A 13 27.43 -23.81 -1.14
C LYS A 13 26.28 -24.33 -0.27
N GLU A 14 26.44 -24.29 1.05
CA GLU A 14 25.40 -24.71 2.00
C GLU A 14 24.13 -23.87 1.81
N LEU A 15 24.25 -22.54 1.77
CA LEU A 15 23.13 -21.62 1.58
C LEU A 15 22.42 -21.82 0.24
N LEU A 16 23.16 -22.01 -0.85
CA LEU A 16 22.58 -22.32 -2.15
C LEU A 16 21.89 -23.67 -2.16
N THR A 17 22.50 -24.70 -1.56
CA THR A 17 21.88 -26.02 -1.42
C THR A 17 20.54 -25.90 -0.67
N LYS A 18 20.52 -25.18 0.45
CA LYS A 18 19.30 -24.91 1.24
C LYS A 18 18.23 -24.16 0.42
N ARG A 19 18.64 -23.15 -0.35
CA ARG A 19 17.71 -22.40 -1.23
C ARG A 19 17.11 -23.29 -2.33
N TYR A 20 17.92 -24.08 -3.02
CA TYR A 20 17.43 -24.98 -4.08
C TYR A 20 16.58 -26.11 -3.52
N THR A 21 16.94 -26.68 -2.38
CA THR A 21 16.10 -27.70 -1.69
C THR A 21 14.73 -27.14 -1.34
N ARG A 22 14.65 -25.91 -0.81
CA ARG A 22 13.37 -25.23 -0.54
C ARG A 22 12.57 -24.96 -1.82
N ALA A 23 13.22 -24.55 -2.92
CA ALA A 23 12.56 -24.34 -4.21
C ALA A 23 11.95 -25.65 -4.75
N ILE A 24 12.71 -26.74 -4.71
CA ILE A 24 12.23 -28.09 -5.09
C ILE A 24 11.05 -28.52 -4.23
N LYS A 25 11.13 -28.33 -2.88
CA LYS A 25 10.04 -28.64 -1.95
C LYS A 25 8.77 -27.86 -2.33
N ARG A 26 8.85 -26.54 -2.56
CA ARG A 26 7.70 -25.71 -3.00
C ARG A 26 7.08 -26.24 -4.29
N THR A 27 7.91 -26.57 -5.28
CA THR A 27 7.41 -27.11 -6.55
C THR A 27 6.68 -28.46 -6.37
N LYS A 28 7.19 -29.33 -5.50
CA LYS A 28 6.54 -30.62 -5.18
C LYS A 28 5.23 -30.44 -4.40
N GLN A 29 5.10 -29.38 -3.63
CA GLN A 29 3.89 -29.05 -2.87
C GLN A 29 2.82 -28.31 -3.69
N ALA A 30 3.11 -27.96 -4.96
CA ALA A 30 2.11 -27.33 -5.85
C ALA A 30 0.93 -28.27 -6.08
N LYS A 31 -0.27 -27.74 -5.93
CA LYS A 31 -1.53 -28.46 -6.14
C LYS A 31 -2.09 -28.22 -7.53
N SER A 32 -3.01 -29.07 -7.97
CA SER A 32 -3.71 -28.91 -9.25
C SER A 32 -4.42 -27.56 -9.33
N GLU A 33 -4.92 -27.02 -8.23
CA GLU A 33 -5.56 -25.72 -8.17
C GLU A 33 -4.59 -24.56 -8.43
N ASP A 34 -3.37 -24.64 -7.92
CA ASP A 34 -2.32 -23.61 -8.17
C ASP A 34 -2.00 -23.56 -9.69
N VAL A 35 -1.93 -24.75 -10.34
CA VAL A 35 -1.72 -24.87 -11.78
C VAL A 35 -2.93 -24.35 -12.57
N PHE A 36 -4.13 -24.73 -12.15
CA PHE A 36 -5.38 -24.25 -12.76
C PHE A 36 -5.49 -22.73 -12.69
N GLN A 37 -5.28 -22.14 -11.52
CA GLN A 37 -5.30 -20.70 -11.35
C GLN A 37 -4.27 -20.00 -12.25
N THR A 38 -3.05 -20.54 -12.31
CA THR A 38 -1.99 -19.99 -13.18
C THR A 38 -2.40 -20.02 -14.65
N ALA A 39 -2.93 -21.16 -15.11
CA ALA A 39 -3.37 -21.31 -16.49
C ALA A 39 -4.56 -20.39 -16.85
N MET A 40 -5.55 -20.30 -15.95
CA MET A 40 -6.72 -19.44 -16.16
C MET A 40 -6.33 -17.97 -16.17
N ASN A 41 -5.42 -17.55 -15.30
CA ASN A 41 -4.94 -16.17 -15.25
C ASN A 41 -4.06 -15.83 -16.45
N ALA A 42 -3.23 -16.76 -16.93
CA ALA A 42 -2.50 -16.57 -18.17
C ALA A 42 -3.46 -16.35 -19.36
N PHE A 43 -4.51 -17.18 -19.47
CA PHE A 43 -5.55 -17.03 -20.50
C PHE A 43 -6.33 -15.70 -20.35
N ALA A 44 -6.81 -15.38 -19.14
CA ALA A 44 -7.61 -14.19 -18.91
C ALA A 44 -6.85 -12.90 -19.29
N ARG A 45 -5.57 -12.82 -18.94
CA ARG A 45 -4.70 -11.67 -19.25
C ARG A 45 -4.39 -11.49 -20.72
N THR A 46 -4.54 -12.52 -21.56
CA THR A 46 -4.45 -12.35 -23.02
C THR A 46 -5.65 -11.61 -23.59
N ILE A 47 -6.74 -11.51 -22.84
CA ILE A 47 -7.99 -10.86 -23.27
C ILE A 47 -8.07 -9.43 -22.70
N GLU A 48 -7.77 -9.27 -21.42
CA GLU A 48 -7.88 -8.00 -20.73
C GLU A 48 -6.96 -7.98 -19.48
N ALA A 49 -6.32 -6.85 -19.20
CA ALA A 49 -5.25 -6.73 -18.21
C ALA A 49 -5.68 -7.03 -16.76
N HIS A 50 -6.96 -6.83 -16.42
CA HIS A 50 -7.47 -6.91 -15.04
C HIS A 50 -8.44 -8.08 -14.81
N THR A 51 -8.71 -8.89 -15.82
CA THR A 51 -9.53 -10.09 -15.64
C THR A 51 -8.69 -11.20 -15.02
N SER A 52 -9.21 -11.82 -13.96
CA SER A 52 -8.51 -12.90 -13.26
C SER A 52 -9.48 -13.88 -12.60
N TYR A 53 -9.04 -15.13 -12.50
CA TYR A 53 -9.63 -16.15 -11.66
C TYR A 53 -8.95 -16.11 -10.28
N LEU A 54 -9.76 -16.11 -9.25
CA LEU A 54 -9.31 -16.25 -7.86
C LEU A 54 -9.77 -17.61 -7.33
N SER A 55 -8.83 -18.45 -6.92
CA SER A 55 -9.16 -19.65 -6.15
C SER A 55 -9.96 -19.30 -4.91
N PRO A 56 -10.70 -20.24 -4.30
CA PRO A 56 -11.50 -19.98 -3.10
C PRO A 56 -10.72 -19.22 -2.03
N ARG A 57 -9.51 -19.66 -1.75
CA ARG A 57 -8.60 -19.05 -0.79
C ARG A 57 -8.20 -17.61 -1.17
N ASN A 58 -7.91 -17.36 -2.44
CA ASN A 58 -7.55 -16.01 -2.88
C ASN A 58 -8.77 -15.09 -2.91
N ALA A 59 -9.97 -15.62 -3.16
CA ALA A 59 -11.22 -14.88 -3.05
C ALA A 59 -11.50 -14.48 -1.59
N GLU A 60 -11.30 -15.39 -0.63
CA GLU A 60 -11.39 -15.10 0.80
C GLU A 60 -10.37 -14.04 1.24
N ARG A 61 -9.11 -14.19 0.80
CA ARG A 61 -8.06 -13.20 1.09
C ARG A 61 -8.43 -11.81 0.57
N PHE A 62 -8.97 -11.73 -0.63
CA PHE A 62 -9.47 -10.47 -1.18
C PHE A 62 -10.58 -9.86 -0.31
N GLN A 63 -11.54 -10.67 0.18
CA GLN A 63 -12.58 -10.20 1.09
C GLN A 63 -11.99 -9.72 2.44
N MET A 64 -10.98 -10.43 2.96
CA MET A 64 -10.26 -10.02 4.17
C MET A 64 -9.59 -8.66 3.98
N ASP A 65 -8.89 -8.46 2.86
CA ASP A 65 -8.22 -7.19 2.55
C ASP A 65 -9.23 -6.05 2.38
N MET A 66 -10.39 -6.32 1.76
CA MET A 66 -11.45 -5.32 1.60
C MET A 66 -12.18 -4.99 2.91
N ASN A 67 -12.29 -5.93 3.84
CA ASN A 67 -13.01 -5.73 5.10
C ASN A 67 -12.07 -5.37 6.27
N LEU A 68 -10.76 -5.40 6.07
CA LEU A 68 -9.73 -5.31 7.11
C LEU A 68 -10.06 -6.18 8.32
N SER A 69 -10.60 -7.35 8.07
CA SER A 69 -10.94 -8.28 9.14
C SER A 69 -11.04 -9.72 8.63
N PHE A 70 -10.77 -10.66 9.52
CA PHE A 70 -10.95 -12.09 9.27
C PHE A 70 -11.43 -12.79 10.55
N GLU A 71 -11.92 -14.02 10.42
CA GLU A 71 -12.32 -14.84 11.56
C GLU A 71 -11.24 -15.86 11.87
N GLY A 72 -10.72 -15.85 13.10
CA GLY A 72 -9.60 -16.68 13.50
C GLY A 72 -9.11 -16.41 14.90
N ILE A 73 -7.83 -16.65 15.15
CA ILE A 73 -7.21 -16.51 16.47
C ILE A 73 -6.39 -15.22 16.66
N GLY A 74 -6.12 -14.45 15.61
CA GLY A 74 -5.30 -13.23 15.70
C GLY A 74 -3.81 -13.52 15.91
N ALA A 75 -3.21 -14.35 15.05
CA ALA A 75 -1.77 -14.61 15.03
C ALA A 75 -1.19 -14.43 13.64
N VAL A 76 -0.01 -13.82 13.56
CA VAL A 76 0.81 -13.75 12.35
C VAL A 76 1.70 -14.97 12.30
N LEU A 77 1.59 -15.74 11.23
CA LEU A 77 2.27 -17.01 11.05
C LEU A 77 3.29 -16.95 9.91
N GLN A 78 4.41 -17.62 10.07
CA GLN A 78 5.46 -17.75 9.07
C GLN A 78 5.94 -19.19 8.97
N SER A 79 6.32 -19.62 7.75
CA SER A 79 6.97 -20.93 7.57
C SER A 79 8.48 -20.79 7.80
N GLU A 80 9.00 -21.57 8.74
CA GLU A 80 10.42 -21.71 8.99
C GLU A 80 10.81 -23.17 8.92
N ASP A 81 11.62 -23.51 7.94
CA ASP A 81 11.97 -24.89 7.58
C ASP A 81 10.73 -25.79 7.41
N ASP A 82 10.43 -26.69 8.33
CA ASP A 82 9.28 -27.57 8.30
C ASP A 82 8.17 -27.17 9.31
N TYR A 83 8.34 -26.04 9.98
CA TYR A 83 7.41 -25.60 11.01
C TYR A 83 6.62 -24.36 10.60
N THR A 84 5.40 -24.27 11.12
CA THR A 84 4.63 -23.02 11.17
C THR A 84 4.94 -22.32 12.49
N VAL A 85 5.56 -21.15 12.42
CA VAL A 85 6.04 -20.37 13.58
C VAL A 85 5.17 -19.14 13.76
N ILE A 86 4.85 -18.81 14.99
CA ILE A 86 4.14 -17.60 15.37
C ILE A 86 5.13 -16.45 15.41
N LYS A 87 4.93 -15.42 14.58
CA LYS A 87 5.79 -14.22 14.56
C LYS A 87 5.31 -13.13 15.49
N SER A 88 4.01 -12.94 15.53
CA SER A 88 3.38 -11.97 16.46
C SER A 88 1.93 -12.37 16.70
N VAL A 89 1.33 -11.81 17.73
CA VAL A 89 -0.11 -11.89 17.99
C VAL A 89 -0.73 -10.51 17.77
N VAL A 90 -1.97 -10.52 17.29
CA VAL A 90 -2.72 -9.28 17.08
C VAL A 90 -3.28 -8.82 18.43
N PRO A 91 -2.99 -7.60 18.89
CA PRO A 91 -3.47 -7.09 20.16
C PRO A 91 -5.01 -7.21 20.29
N GLY A 92 -5.47 -7.69 21.45
CA GLY A 92 -6.90 -7.92 21.70
C GLY A 92 -7.53 -9.09 20.94
N GLY A 93 -6.74 -9.87 20.20
CA GLY A 93 -7.22 -11.12 19.58
C GLY A 93 -7.16 -12.31 20.54
N PRO A 94 -7.88 -13.43 20.24
CA PRO A 94 -7.93 -14.62 21.11
C PRO A 94 -6.55 -15.19 21.49
N ALA A 95 -5.57 -15.13 20.58
CA ALA A 95 -4.21 -15.57 20.86
C ALA A 95 -3.52 -14.66 21.90
N ASP A 96 -3.69 -13.36 21.79
CA ASP A 96 -3.16 -12.36 22.72
C ASP A 96 -3.84 -12.47 24.08
N GLU A 97 -5.17 -12.45 24.12
CA GLU A 97 -5.95 -12.57 25.36
C GLU A 97 -5.67 -13.85 26.14
N SER A 98 -5.36 -14.95 25.44
CA SER A 98 -5.02 -16.21 26.09
C SER A 98 -3.71 -16.15 26.89
N GLY A 99 -2.76 -15.27 26.48
CA GLY A 99 -1.41 -15.20 27.02
C GLY A 99 -0.59 -16.50 26.91
N ALA A 100 -1.19 -17.55 26.32
CA ALA A 100 -0.61 -18.89 26.23
C ALA A 100 0.25 -19.07 24.97
N ILE A 101 0.08 -18.22 23.96
CA ILE A 101 0.79 -18.22 22.68
C ILE A 101 1.75 -17.03 22.64
N LYS A 102 2.98 -17.26 22.19
CA LYS A 102 4.04 -16.24 22.14
C LYS A 102 4.76 -16.26 20.79
N PRO A 103 5.39 -15.14 20.39
CA PRO A 103 6.34 -15.16 19.28
C PRO A 103 7.37 -16.27 19.44
N GLU A 104 7.79 -16.86 18.32
CA GLU A 104 8.71 -17.98 18.16
C GLU A 104 8.15 -19.34 18.60
N ASP A 105 6.92 -19.43 19.11
CA ASP A 105 6.25 -20.72 19.34
C ASP A 105 5.96 -21.40 17.98
N LYS A 106 6.12 -22.74 17.93
CA LYS A 106 5.91 -23.57 16.74
C LYS A 106 4.63 -24.35 16.85
N ILE A 107 3.77 -24.25 15.86
CA ILE A 107 2.54 -25.06 15.78
C ILE A 107 2.89 -26.41 15.16
N VAL A 108 2.69 -27.47 15.90
CA VAL A 108 2.98 -28.86 15.48
C VAL A 108 1.72 -29.68 15.25
N GLY A 109 0.59 -29.28 15.83
CA GLY A 109 -0.69 -29.96 15.64
C GLY A 109 -1.87 -29.01 15.76
N VAL A 110 -2.93 -29.27 15.00
CA VAL A 110 -4.20 -28.52 15.02
C VAL A 110 -5.36 -29.49 15.14
N ALA A 111 -6.33 -29.19 16.01
CA ALA A 111 -7.58 -29.93 16.14
C ALA A 111 -8.78 -28.99 16.21
N GLN A 112 -9.92 -29.41 15.66
CA GLN A 112 -11.20 -28.72 15.79
C GLN A 112 -11.92 -29.26 17.03
N ASP A 113 -12.52 -28.40 17.81
CA ASP A 113 -13.30 -28.75 18.99
C ASP A 113 -12.69 -29.97 19.78
N ASP A 114 -13.36 -31.10 19.83
CA ASP A 114 -12.89 -32.32 20.52
C ASP A 114 -12.29 -33.40 19.58
N GLU A 115 -12.04 -33.06 18.30
CA GLU A 115 -11.47 -33.98 17.32
C GLU A 115 -10.00 -34.32 17.63
N GLU A 116 -9.46 -35.35 16.98
CA GLU A 116 -8.05 -35.72 17.08
C GLU A 116 -7.14 -34.65 16.44
N PHE A 117 -5.91 -34.51 16.96
CA PHE A 117 -4.93 -33.61 16.40
C PHE A 117 -4.41 -34.08 15.04
N VAL A 118 -4.42 -33.17 14.09
CA VAL A 118 -3.75 -33.34 12.81
C VAL A 118 -2.32 -32.81 12.96
N ASP A 119 -1.31 -33.68 12.70
CA ASP A 119 0.09 -33.26 12.62
C ASP A 119 0.29 -32.38 11.40
N VAL A 120 0.79 -31.15 11.62
CA VAL A 120 0.98 -30.14 10.57
C VAL A 120 2.45 -29.85 10.24
N ILE A 121 3.38 -30.64 10.80
CA ILE A 121 4.82 -30.50 10.50
C ILE A 121 5.07 -30.79 9.03
N GLY A 122 5.78 -29.87 8.36
CA GLY A 122 6.09 -30.00 6.94
C GLY A 122 4.96 -29.61 5.98
N TRP A 123 3.78 -29.25 6.48
CA TRP A 123 2.67 -28.76 5.67
C TRP A 123 2.96 -27.36 5.09
N ARG A 124 2.23 -27.00 4.05
CA ARG A 124 2.23 -25.63 3.54
C ARG A 124 1.58 -24.71 4.58
N LEU A 125 2.15 -23.52 4.74
CA LEU A 125 1.64 -22.52 5.69
C LEU A 125 0.15 -22.21 5.46
N ASP A 126 -0.25 -22.09 4.20
CA ASP A 126 -1.62 -21.77 3.81
C ASP A 126 -2.61 -22.90 4.22
N GLU A 127 -2.20 -24.16 4.18
CA GLU A 127 -3.01 -25.29 4.65
C GLU A 127 -3.17 -25.29 6.17
N VAL A 128 -2.11 -24.97 6.89
CA VAL A 128 -2.15 -24.84 8.35
C VAL A 128 -3.04 -23.65 8.74
N VAL A 129 -2.94 -22.52 8.03
CA VAL A 129 -3.80 -21.34 8.24
C VAL A 129 -5.27 -21.69 8.05
N GLU A 130 -5.63 -22.48 7.02
CA GLU A 130 -7.02 -22.90 6.79
C GLU A 130 -7.57 -23.76 7.93
N LEU A 131 -6.75 -24.61 8.57
CA LEU A 131 -7.16 -25.36 9.76
C LEU A 131 -7.34 -24.48 11.00
N ILE A 132 -6.55 -23.41 11.10
CA ILE A 132 -6.57 -22.50 12.27
C ILE A 132 -7.72 -21.50 12.17
N LYS A 133 -8.02 -20.99 10.97
CA LYS A 133 -9.19 -20.15 10.72
C LYS A 133 -10.49 -20.92 10.92
N GLY A 134 -11.59 -20.21 11.02
CA GLY A 134 -12.93 -20.80 11.10
C GLY A 134 -13.92 -19.80 11.69
N PRO A 135 -15.21 -20.16 11.73
CA PRO A 135 -16.29 -19.25 12.14
C PRO A 135 -16.08 -18.70 13.55
N LYS A 136 -16.43 -17.42 13.76
CA LYS A 136 -16.46 -16.81 15.09
C LYS A 136 -17.27 -17.66 16.07
N GLY A 137 -16.71 -17.87 17.25
CA GLY A 137 -17.31 -18.67 18.33
C GLY A 137 -16.97 -20.17 18.29
N SER A 138 -16.38 -20.68 17.20
CA SER A 138 -15.87 -22.05 17.15
C SER A 138 -14.50 -22.17 17.88
N THR A 139 -14.16 -23.40 18.34
CA THR A 139 -12.94 -23.65 19.08
C THR A 139 -11.90 -24.33 18.20
N VAL A 140 -10.65 -23.85 18.26
CA VAL A 140 -9.49 -24.56 17.72
C VAL A 140 -8.53 -24.89 18.85
N ARG A 141 -7.98 -26.10 18.83
CA ARG A 141 -6.93 -26.51 19.76
C ARG A 141 -5.61 -26.60 18.99
N LEU A 142 -4.59 -25.94 19.52
CA LEU A 142 -3.26 -25.92 18.95
C LEU A 142 -2.31 -26.71 19.85
N GLN A 143 -1.56 -27.61 19.25
CA GLN A 143 -0.43 -28.24 19.89
C GLN A 143 0.82 -27.42 19.54
N VAL A 144 1.41 -26.83 20.58
CA VAL A 144 2.45 -25.80 20.43
C VAL A 144 3.74 -26.26 21.12
N GLU A 145 4.84 -26.27 20.38
CA GLU A 145 6.19 -26.44 20.90
C GLU A 145 6.76 -25.04 21.23
N LYS A 146 7.20 -24.85 22.49
CA LYS A 146 7.65 -23.54 22.98
C LYS A 146 9.04 -23.20 22.45
N GLY A 147 9.16 -21.99 21.82
CA GLY A 147 10.41 -21.53 21.21
C GLY A 147 11.50 -21.11 22.21
N ALA A 148 11.11 -20.70 23.41
CA ALA A 148 12.02 -20.11 24.40
C ALA A 148 12.70 -21.10 25.36
N THR A 149 12.47 -22.40 25.21
CA THR A 149 13.02 -23.42 26.14
C THR A 149 13.79 -24.49 25.38
N ASP A 150 14.99 -24.83 25.86
CA ASP A 150 15.80 -25.98 25.36
C ASP A 150 15.12 -27.35 25.56
N ALA A 151 14.10 -27.41 26.41
CA ALA A 151 13.25 -28.59 26.55
C ALA A 151 12.10 -28.46 25.53
N LYS A 152 12.04 -29.39 24.58
CA LYS A 152 10.89 -29.54 23.64
C LYS A 152 9.62 -29.92 24.42
N THR A 153 9.04 -28.92 25.08
CA THR A 153 7.79 -29.09 25.83
C THR A 153 6.64 -28.69 24.93
N THR A 154 5.84 -29.67 24.54
CA THR A 154 4.61 -29.44 23.78
C THR A 154 3.47 -29.14 24.76
N SER A 155 2.73 -28.08 24.52
CA SER A 155 1.53 -27.70 25.27
C SER A 155 0.33 -27.63 24.32
N VAL A 156 -0.87 -27.90 24.88
CA VAL A 156 -2.13 -27.73 24.14
C VAL A 156 -2.77 -26.43 24.57
N VAL A 157 -3.11 -25.59 23.60
CA VAL A 157 -3.81 -24.34 23.82
C VAL A 157 -5.14 -24.39 23.10
N SER A 158 -6.23 -24.16 23.81
CA SER A 158 -7.59 -24.05 23.27
C SER A 158 -7.94 -22.57 23.09
N LEU A 159 -8.38 -22.19 21.89
CA LEU A 159 -8.73 -20.81 21.56
C LEU A 159 -10.12 -20.78 20.91
N THR A 160 -10.95 -19.85 21.36
CA THR A 160 -12.23 -19.55 20.68
C THR A 160 -11.97 -18.50 19.62
N ARG A 161 -12.31 -18.82 18.37
CA ARG A 161 -12.12 -17.88 17.25
C ARG A 161 -13.03 -16.66 17.39
N ASP A 162 -12.51 -15.51 17.01
CA ASP A 162 -13.29 -14.27 16.94
C ASP A 162 -13.01 -13.52 15.63
N LYS A 163 -13.77 -12.45 15.41
CA LYS A 163 -13.52 -11.52 14.33
C LYS A 163 -12.34 -10.62 14.70
N ILE A 164 -11.25 -10.77 13.99
CA ILE A 164 -10.02 -10.00 14.17
C ILE A 164 -10.02 -8.81 13.21
N LYS A 165 -9.84 -7.63 13.75
CA LYS A 165 -9.64 -6.41 12.95
C LYS A 165 -8.17 -6.17 12.69
N LEU A 166 -7.85 -5.74 11.48
CA LEU A 166 -6.48 -5.37 11.05
C LEU A 166 -6.29 -3.85 11.19
N GLU A 167 -6.33 -3.35 12.42
CA GLU A 167 -6.24 -1.91 12.70
C GLU A 167 -4.93 -1.28 12.24
N ASP A 168 -3.85 -2.07 12.19
CA ASP A 168 -2.57 -1.60 11.66
C ASP A 168 -2.60 -1.29 10.15
N ARG A 169 -3.60 -1.79 9.44
CA ARG A 169 -3.80 -1.57 8.01
C ARG A 169 -4.92 -0.56 7.71
N ALA A 170 -5.56 -0.01 8.73
CA ALA A 170 -6.56 1.05 8.60
C ALA A 170 -5.90 2.40 8.31
N ALA A 171 -6.71 3.36 7.86
CA ALA A 171 -6.28 4.75 7.77
C ALA A 171 -5.90 5.27 9.16
N LYS A 172 -4.83 6.06 9.23
CA LYS A 172 -4.30 6.64 10.47
C LYS A 172 -3.98 8.10 10.25
N SER A 173 -4.08 8.90 11.31
CA SER A 173 -3.60 10.27 11.27
C SER A 173 -2.48 10.50 12.28
N GLU A 174 -1.63 11.42 11.94
CA GLU A 174 -0.59 11.96 12.81
C GLU A 174 -0.50 13.48 12.66
N VAL A 175 0.09 14.13 13.66
CA VAL A 175 0.36 15.55 13.59
C VAL A 175 1.82 15.74 13.20
N TYR A 176 2.03 16.29 12.03
CA TYR A 176 3.34 16.69 11.54
C TYR A 176 3.66 18.09 12.04
N VAL A 177 4.79 18.26 12.69
CA VAL A 177 5.26 19.56 13.22
C VAL A 177 6.71 19.77 12.74
N PRO A 178 6.97 20.75 11.85
CA PRO A 178 8.33 21.05 11.45
C PRO A 178 9.16 21.50 12.67
N GLU A 179 10.33 20.91 12.85
CA GLU A 179 11.25 21.29 13.95
C GLU A 179 12.00 22.59 13.66
N THR A 180 12.23 22.86 12.39
CA THR A 180 13.04 24.00 11.92
C THR A 180 12.34 24.74 10.79
N GLY A 181 12.90 25.90 10.42
CA GLY A 181 12.37 26.69 9.30
C GLY A 181 11.30 27.70 9.69
N PRO A 182 10.64 28.34 8.69
CA PRO A 182 9.70 29.43 8.92
C PRO A 182 8.41 29.01 9.64
N HIS A 183 8.06 27.72 9.56
CA HIS A 183 6.85 27.11 10.16
C HIS A 183 7.15 26.20 11.35
N ALA A 184 8.34 26.33 11.95
CA ALA A 184 8.71 25.54 13.13
C ALA A 184 7.64 25.64 14.24
N GLY A 185 7.18 24.49 14.75
CA GLY A 185 6.15 24.42 15.76
C GLY A 185 4.71 24.59 15.27
N GLU A 186 4.47 24.72 13.96
CA GLU A 186 3.13 24.81 13.40
C GLU A 186 2.59 23.44 12.99
N PRO A 187 1.43 22.99 13.51
CA PRO A 187 0.95 21.64 13.26
C PRO A 187 0.18 21.53 11.93
N LEU A 188 0.48 20.48 11.15
CA LEU A 188 -0.35 19.98 10.06
C LEU A 188 -0.85 18.57 10.41
N GLY A 189 -2.03 18.21 9.92
CA GLY A 189 -2.51 16.85 10.00
C GLY A 189 -2.08 16.04 8.77
N VAL A 190 -1.59 14.84 8.97
CA VAL A 190 -1.31 13.89 7.87
C VAL A 190 -2.22 12.69 8.06
N ILE A 191 -3.02 12.36 7.04
CA ILE A 191 -3.88 11.18 7.01
C ILE A 191 -3.32 10.22 5.98
N THR A 192 -2.72 9.12 6.44
CA THR A 192 -2.22 8.05 5.58
C THR A 192 -3.32 7.04 5.29
N ILE A 193 -3.60 6.82 4.02
CA ILE A 193 -4.63 5.88 3.54
C ILE A 193 -3.96 4.76 2.74
N PRO A 194 -3.78 3.55 3.32
CA PRO A 194 -3.07 2.46 2.64
C PRO A 194 -3.88 1.80 1.52
N SER A 195 -5.21 1.80 1.60
CA SER A 195 -6.10 1.27 0.56
C SER A 195 -7.54 1.77 0.75
N PHE A 196 -8.37 1.64 -0.28
CA PHE A 196 -9.81 1.97 -0.20
C PHE A 196 -10.61 0.74 0.24
N TYR A 197 -10.51 0.38 1.52
CA TYR A 197 -11.24 -0.72 2.16
C TYR A 197 -12.66 -0.30 2.57
N ASN A 198 -13.53 -1.26 2.91
CA ASN A 198 -14.92 -0.98 3.32
C ASN A 198 -14.96 -0.23 4.66
N ASN A 199 -15.72 0.85 4.72
CA ASN A 199 -15.84 1.83 5.81
C ASN A 199 -14.63 2.77 5.98
N LEU A 200 -13.75 2.88 5.00
CA LEU A 200 -12.65 3.84 5.00
C LEU A 200 -13.12 5.27 5.31
N SER A 201 -14.19 5.71 4.66
CA SER A 201 -14.74 7.07 4.84
C SER A 201 -15.13 7.36 6.29
N MET A 202 -15.68 6.37 7.00
CA MET A 202 -16.03 6.50 8.41
C MET A 202 -14.78 6.60 9.32
N ASP A 203 -13.74 5.85 8.99
CA ASP A 203 -12.50 5.91 9.74
C ASP A 203 -11.78 7.24 9.50
N VAL A 204 -11.68 7.69 8.24
CA VAL A 204 -11.10 9.00 7.91
C VAL A 204 -11.90 10.15 8.55
N ALA A 205 -13.23 10.06 8.64
CA ALA A 205 -14.01 11.09 9.33
C ALA A 205 -13.63 11.22 10.81
N LYS A 206 -13.36 10.10 11.51
CA LYS A 206 -12.87 10.11 12.90
C LYS A 206 -11.46 10.72 13.00
N GLU A 207 -10.58 10.37 12.06
CA GLU A 207 -9.23 10.94 12.00
C GLU A 207 -9.27 12.45 11.77
N ILE A 208 -10.15 12.94 10.89
CA ILE A 208 -10.38 14.38 10.68
C ILE A 208 -10.83 15.06 11.97
N GLU A 209 -11.78 14.48 12.71
CA GLU A 209 -12.24 15.04 13.98
C GLU A 209 -11.12 15.10 15.02
N SER A 210 -10.29 14.05 15.10
CA SER A 210 -9.11 14.01 15.95
C SER A 210 -8.12 15.13 15.62
N LEU A 211 -7.82 15.35 14.35
CA LEU A 211 -6.92 16.41 13.89
C LEU A 211 -7.50 17.81 14.15
N LYS A 212 -8.79 18.01 13.94
CA LYS A 212 -9.48 19.27 14.25
C LYS A 212 -9.39 19.61 15.76
N ALA A 213 -9.52 18.61 16.63
CA ALA A 213 -9.35 18.81 18.07
C ALA A 213 -7.92 19.22 18.45
N GLN A 214 -6.93 18.88 17.63
CA GLN A 214 -5.52 19.28 17.80
C GLN A 214 -5.18 20.61 17.12
N ASN A 215 -6.18 21.31 16.54
CA ASN A 215 -6.05 22.63 15.91
C ASN A 215 -4.99 22.66 14.79
N VAL A 216 -4.90 21.61 13.96
CA VAL A 216 -4.02 21.60 12.79
C VAL A 216 -4.39 22.70 11.80
N LYS A 217 -3.39 23.30 11.17
CA LYS A 217 -3.58 24.43 10.23
C LYS A 217 -4.02 24.01 8.83
N GLY A 218 -3.71 22.80 8.46
CA GLY A 218 -4.02 22.18 7.17
C GLY A 218 -3.96 20.68 7.27
N VAL A 219 -4.46 19.97 6.23
CA VAL A 219 -4.44 18.51 6.16
C VAL A 219 -3.76 18.05 4.88
N ILE A 220 -2.91 17.04 5.01
CA ILE A 220 -2.33 16.29 3.91
C ILE A 220 -2.97 14.90 3.91
N VAL A 221 -3.53 14.48 2.76
CA VAL A 221 -3.96 13.10 2.55
C VAL A 221 -2.88 12.38 1.76
N ASP A 222 -2.22 11.41 2.39
CA ASP A 222 -1.16 10.63 1.77
C ASP A 222 -1.74 9.35 1.15
N LEU A 223 -1.67 9.27 -0.18
CA LEU A 223 -2.10 8.14 -1.00
C LEU A 223 -0.93 7.41 -1.64
N ARG A 224 0.31 7.69 -1.25
CA ARG A 224 1.47 6.98 -1.79
C ARG A 224 1.35 5.47 -1.52
N GLY A 225 1.70 4.66 -2.52
CA GLY A 225 1.60 3.20 -2.44
C GLY A 225 0.17 2.64 -2.46
N ASN A 226 -0.86 3.48 -2.54
CA ASN A 226 -2.26 3.07 -2.49
C ASN A 226 -2.79 2.63 -3.87
N GLY A 227 -2.90 1.33 -4.10
CA GLY A 227 -3.40 0.74 -5.35
C GLY A 227 -4.90 0.87 -5.60
N GLY A 228 -5.64 1.56 -4.73
CA GLY A 228 -7.09 1.73 -4.84
C GLY A 228 -7.91 0.79 -3.96
N GLY A 229 -9.08 0.37 -4.44
CA GLY A 229 -10.02 -0.50 -3.74
C GLY A 229 -11.47 -0.18 -4.09
N SER A 230 -12.31 0.10 -3.09
CA SER A 230 -13.74 0.33 -3.24
C SER A 230 -14.07 1.65 -3.93
N LEU A 231 -14.77 1.56 -5.07
CA LEU A 231 -15.32 2.73 -5.77
C LEU A 231 -16.32 3.51 -4.89
N THR A 232 -17.08 2.79 -4.08
CA THR A 232 -18.05 3.41 -3.15
C THR A 232 -17.32 4.25 -2.13
N GLU A 233 -16.24 3.72 -1.54
CA GLU A 233 -15.46 4.45 -0.55
C GLU A 233 -14.74 5.66 -1.16
N ALA A 234 -14.30 5.58 -2.41
CA ALA A 234 -13.75 6.75 -3.10
C ALA A 234 -14.79 7.88 -3.22
N THR A 235 -16.07 7.51 -3.48
CA THR A 235 -17.16 8.49 -3.54
C THR A 235 -17.47 9.07 -2.16
N LEU A 236 -17.58 8.23 -1.14
CA LEU A 236 -17.87 8.66 0.24
C LEU A 236 -16.73 9.48 0.85
N LEU A 237 -15.47 9.06 0.61
CA LEU A 237 -14.30 9.81 1.07
C LEU A 237 -14.26 11.21 0.44
N THR A 238 -14.58 11.32 -0.85
CA THR A 238 -14.67 12.61 -1.52
C THR A 238 -15.71 13.51 -0.86
N GLY A 239 -16.87 12.98 -0.47
CA GLY A 239 -17.94 13.69 0.24
C GLY A 239 -17.49 14.33 1.56
N LEU A 240 -16.47 13.79 2.25
CA LEU A 240 -15.93 14.43 3.46
C LEU A 240 -15.31 15.80 3.21
N PHE A 241 -14.96 16.12 1.97
CA PHE A 241 -14.26 17.34 1.57
C PHE A 241 -15.03 18.27 0.63
N ILE A 242 -16.18 17.83 0.13
CA ILE A 242 -17.08 18.63 -0.73
C ILE A 242 -18.49 18.63 -0.16
N GLU A 243 -19.25 19.70 -0.41
CA GLU A 243 -20.64 19.80 0.08
C GLU A 243 -21.58 18.84 -0.67
N LYS A 244 -21.46 18.77 -1.98
CA LYS A 244 -22.21 17.86 -2.85
C LYS A 244 -21.72 17.97 -4.30
N GLY A 245 -21.97 16.93 -5.06
CA GLY A 245 -21.70 16.96 -6.50
C GLY A 245 -21.23 15.66 -7.08
N PRO A 246 -20.96 15.60 -8.38
CA PRO A 246 -20.41 14.42 -9.03
C PRO A 246 -18.98 14.14 -8.54
N VAL A 247 -18.67 12.87 -8.37
CA VAL A 247 -17.31 12.42 -7.97
C VAL A 247 -16.62 11.69 -9.12
N VAL A 248 -17.35 10.82 -9.79
CA VAL A 248 -16.83 10.02 -10.89
C VAL A 248 -17.94 9.65 -11.85
N GLN A 249 -17.63 9.56 -13.12
CA GLN A 249 -18.53 9.11 -14.16
C GLN A 249 -18.14 7.67 -14.58
N ILE A 250 -19.13 6.80 -14.76
CA ILE A 250 -18.91 5.39 -15.08
C ILE A 250 -19.66 5.05 -16.36
N ARG A 251 -18.95 4.53 -17.37
CA ARG A 251 -19.56 4.09 -18.63
C ARG A 251 -19.54 2.57 -18.74
N TYR A 252 -20.74 2.00 -18.75
CA TYR A 252 -20.97 0.58 -18.99
C TYR A 252 -21.17 0.32 -20.47
N GLY A 253 -20.31 -0.48 -21.09
CA GLY A 253 -20.36 -0.74 -22.52
C GLY A 253 -20.29 0.52 -23.37
N GLN A 254 -21.09 0.59 -24.47
CA GLN A 254 -20.95 1.69 -25.42
C GLN A 254 -21.86 2.90 -25.17
N SER A 255 -22.83 2.87 -24.26
CA SER A 255 -23.87 3.89 -24.27
C SER A 255 -24.40 4.38 -22.93
N LYS A 256 -24.22 3.67 -21.83
CA LYS A 256 -24.80 4.11 -20.55
C LYS A 256 -23.73 4.71 -19.64
N VAL A 257 -23.85 6.01 -19.37
CA VAL A 257 -23.04 6.70 -18.35
C VAL A 257 -23.88 6.87 -17.09
N SER A 258 -23.36 6.44 -15.95
CA SER A 258 -23.85 6.78 -14.63
C SER A 258 -22.87 7.71 -13.94
N VAL A 259 -23.34 8.52 -13.01
CA VAL A 259 -22.53 9.48 -12.25
C VAL A 259 -22.70 9.18 -10.77
N ASN A 260 -21.63 8.78 -10.13
CA ASN A 260 -21.59 8.69 -8.67
C ASN A 260 -21.42 10.08 -8.11
N ARG A 261 -22.22 10.39 -7.08
CA ARG A 261 -22.28 11.72 -6.50
C ARG A 261 -22.25 11.65 -4.99
N ASP A 262 -21.69 12.65 -4.39
CA ASP A 262 -22.03 13.02 -3.03
C ASP A 262 -23.32 13.83 -3.01
N THR A 263 -24.20 13.57 -2.01
CA THR A 263 -25.56 14.13 -1.95
C THR A 263 -26.01 14.54 -0.56
N ASP A 264 -25.20 14.30 0.48
CA ASP A 264 -25.62 14.54 1.86
C ASP A 264 -25.55 16.01 2.29
N GLY A 265 -24.66 16.78 1.66
CA GLY A 265 -24.47 18.20 1.96
C GLY A 265 -23.64 18.48 3.21
N GLU A 266 -22.99 17.45 3.76
CA GLU A 266 -22.14 17.55 4.92
C GLU A 266 -20.65 17.62 4.50
N VAL A 267 -19.86 18.46 5.16
CA VAL A 267 -18.42 18.59 4.95
C VAL A 267 -17.70 18.34 6.26
N ALA A 268 -16.90 17.29 6.32
CA ALA A 268 -16.11 16.98 7.50
C ALA A 268 -14.90 17.92 7.66
N TYR A 269 -14.28 18.32 6.53
CA TYR A 269 -13.15 19.22 6.53
C TYR A 269 -13.19 20.21 5.35
N ASP A 270 -13.19 21.49 5.67
CA ASP A 270 -13.25 22.61 4.72
C ASP A 270 -11.98 23.47 4.68
N GLY A 271 -10.96 23.11 5.47
CA GLY A 271 -9.68 23.82 5.54
C GLY A 271 -8.72 23.53 4.39
N PRO A 272 -7.48 24.06 4.46
CA PRO A 272 -6.42 23.80 3.48
C PRO A 272 -6.13 22.32 3.31
N LEU A 273 -6.13 21.82 2.07
CA LEU A 273 -5.99 20.41 1.76
C LEU A 273 -4.98 20.18 0.65
N THR A 274 -4.03 19.29 0.92
CA THR A 274 -3.07 18.76 -0.06
C THR A 274 -3.25 17.25 -0.18
N VAL A 275 -3.12 16.70 -1.38
CA VAL A 275 -3.12 15.24 -1.61
C VAL A 275 -1.77 14.84 -2.19
N LEU A 276 -1.06 14.00 -1.47
CA LEU A 276 0.24 13.47 -1.86
C LEU A 276 0.04 12.13 -2.56
N VAL A 277 0.54 12.02 -3.77
CA VAL A 277 0.40 10.83 -4.63
C VAL A 277 1.74 10.38 -5.18
N ASP A 278 1.80 9.11 -5.56
CA ASP A 278 2.94 8.54 -6.26
C ASP A 278 2.50 7.68 -7.47
N ARG A 279 3.45 7.11 -8.17
CA ARG A 279 3.22 6.22 -9.32
C ARG A 279 2.45 4.93 -8.99
N TYR A 280 2.33 4.56 -7.72
CA TYR A 280 1.57 3.40 -7.25
C TYR A 280 0.13 3.76 -6.87
N SER A 281 -0.16 5.06 -6.71
CA SER A 281 -1.53 5.54 -6.48
C SER A 281 -2.39 5.20 -7.70
N ALA A 282 -3.38 4.32 -7.53
CA ALA A 282 -4.14 3.77 -8.65
C ALA A 282 -5.65 3.69 -8.40
N SER A 283 -6.45 3.65 -9.46
CA SER A 283 -7.89 3.31 -9.40
C SER A 283 -8.69 4.24 -8.47
N ALA A 284 -9.17 3.77 -7.31
CA ALA A 284 -9.95 4.56 -6.35
C ALA A 284 -9.15 5.78 -5.82
N SER A 285 -7.83 5.65 -5.65
CA SER A 285 -6.94 6.78 -5.32
C SER A 285 -6.97 7.85 -6.41
N GLU A 286 -6.98 7.42 -7.67
CA GLU A 286 -7.06 8.33 -8.82
C GLU A 286 -8.43 8.99 -8.94
N ILE A 287 -9.51 8.29 -8.56
CA ILE A 287 -10.85 8.86 -8.50
C ILE A 287 -10.90 9.99 -7.48
N PHE A 288 -10.40 9.75 -6.28
CA PHE A 288 -10.37 10.75 -5.22
C PHE A 288 -9.48 11.95 -5.59
N ALA A 289 -8.22 11.70 -5.97
CA ALA A 289 -7.28 12.75 -6.33
C ALA A 289 -7.78 13.59 -7.51
N ALA A 290 -8.35 12.94 -8.57
CA ALA A 290 -8.92 13.62 -9.71
C ALA A 290 -10.13 14.49 -9.33
N ALA A 291 -11.03 13.99 -8.48
CA ALA A 291 -12.17 14.76 -8.00
C ALA A 291 -11.71 16.00 -7.21
N MET A 292 -10.75 15.85 -6.30
CA MET A 292 -10.16 16.95 -5.55
C MET A 292 -9.54 18.02 -6.49
N GLN A 293 -8.81 17.57 -7.51
CA GLN A 293 -8.21 18.44 -8.52
C GLN A 293 -9.27 19.15 -9.39
N ASP A 294 -10.24 18.41 -9.91
CA ASP A 294 -11.29 18.94 -10.79
C ASP A 294 -12.16 20.00 -10.09
N TYR A 295 -12.38 19.84 -8.79
CA TYR A 295 -13.07 20.84 -7.98
C TYR A 295 -12.19 22.01 -7.55
N ASN A 296 -10.88 21.97 -7.79
CA ASN A 296 -9.89 22.86 -7.16
C ASN A 296 -10.00 22.84 -5.61
N ARG A 297 -10.41 21.67 -5.03
CA ARG A 297 -10.59 21.52 -3.58
C ARG A 297 -9.28 21.27 -2.84
N ALA A 298 -8.37 20.55 -3.48
CA ALA A 298 -7.05 20.26 -2.95
C ALA A 298 -5.98 20.48 -4.01
N LEU A 299 -4.77 20.74 -3.56
CA LEU A 299 -3.56 20.72 -4.38
C LEU A 299 -3.04 19.26 -4.43
N ILE A 300 -2.84 18.75 -5.64
CA ILE A 300 -2.28 17.43 -5.86
C ILE A 300 -0.77 17.57 -6.07
N VAL A 301 0.02 16.88 -5.23
CA VAL A 301 1.48 16.95 -5.28
C VAL A 301 2.10 15.55 -5.34
N GLY A 302 3.28 15.41 -5.90
CA GLY A 302 3.99 14.14 -5.98
C GLY A 302 4.31 13.67 -7.39
N GLU A 303 4.26 12.36 -7.62
CA GLU A 303 4.50 11.75 -8.94
C GLU A 303 3.18 11.54 -9.70
N GLN A 304 3.25 11.47 -11.03
CA GLN A 304 2.11 11.07 -11.86
C GLN A 304 1.64 9.67 -11.47
N THR A 305 0.32 9.50 -11.29
CA THR A 305 -0.27 8.25 -10.79
C THR A 305 -0.29 7.13 -11.83
N PHE A 306 -0.73 5.94 -11.45
CA PHE A 306 -0.62 4.68 -12.21
C PHE A 306 -1.35 4.69 -13.55
N GLY A 307 -2.52 5.32 -13.65
CA GLY A 307 -3.30 5.39 -14.88
C GLY A 307 -4.33 4.29 -15.09
N LYS A 308 -4.91 3.72 -14.02
CA LYS A 308 -5.96 2.71 -14.13
C LYS A 308 -7.35 3.35 -14.14
N GLY A 309 -8.03 3.29 -15.29
CA GLY A 309 -9.35 3.87 -15.52
C GLY A 309 -10.48 2.84 -15.71
N THR A 310 -10.34 1.63 -15.14
CA THR A 310 -11.29 0.52 -15.31
C THR A 310 -11.92 0.10 -13.99
N VAL A 311 -13.19 -0.34 -14.05
CA VAL A 311 -13.94 -0.87 -12.91
C VAL A 311 -14.09 -2.37 -13.06
N GLN A 312 -13.69 -3.12 -12.04
CA GLN A 312 -13.86 -4.56 -11.98
C GLN A 312 -15.03 -4.93 -11.08
N GLN A 313 -15.65 -6.05 -11.39
CA GLN A 313 -16.61 -6.74 -10.54
C GLN A 313 -16.06 -8.10 -10.14
N HIS A 314 -16.28 -8.46 -8.89
CA HIS A 314 -16.05 -9.80 -8.37
C HIS A 314 -17.34 -10.60 -8.43
N ARG A 315 -17.27 -11.83 -8.98
CA ARG A 315 -18.40 -12.75 -9.04
C ARG A 315 -17.96 -14.13 -8.60
N GLY A 316 -18.58 -14.62 -7.52
CA GLY A 316 -18.42 -16.03 -7.10
C GLY A 316 -18.86 -16.98 -8.20
N LEU A 317 -18.09 -18.04 -8.40
CA LEU A 317 -18.45 -19.15 -9.27
C LEU A 317 -19.28 -20.16 -8.51
N GLY A 318 -20.15 -20.86 -9.22
CA GLY A 318 -21.15 -21.75 -8.63
C GLY A 318 -22.52 -21.07 -8.48
N LYS A 319 -23.56 -21.89 -8.47
CA LYS A 319 -24.95 -21.44 -8.25
C LYS A 319 -25.39 -21.85 -6.86
N ILE A 320 -26.37 -21.12 -6.31
CA ILE A 320 -26.95 -21.43 -4.97
C ILE A 320 -27.46 -22.88 -4.87
N TYR A 321 -27.71 -23.54 -5.99
CA TYR A 321 -28.22 -24.92 -6.08
C TYR A 321 -27.13 -25.94 -6.45
N ASP A 322 -25.86 -25.52 -6.57
CA ASP A 322 -24.78 -26.44 -6.87
C ASP A 322 -24.51 -27.29 -5.63
N LEU A 323 -24.68 -28.59 -5.78
CA LEU A 323 -24.42 -29.59 -4.74
C LEU A 323 -22.92 -29.92 -4.60
N TYR A 324 -22.07 -28.98 -4.96
CA TYR A 324 -20.62 -29.15 -4.79
C TYR A 324 -20.24 -28.74 -3.36
N ASP A 325 -19.65 -29.65 -2.63
CA ASP A 325 -19.16 -29.42 -1.26
C ASP A 325 -17.94 -28.45 -1.23
N ASN A 326 -17.27 -28.30 -2.38
CA ASN A 326 -16.08 -27.46 -2.49
C ASN A 326 -16.40 -26.12 -3.17
N PRO A 327 -15.98 -24.99 -2.62
CA PRO A 327 -16.14 -23.68 -3.26
C PRO A 327 -15.34 -23.60 -4.56
N LEU A 328 -15.91 -22.97 -5.59
CA LEU A 328 -15.31 -22.88 -6.93
C LEU A 328 -14.45 -21.62 -7.14
N GLY A 329 -14.32 -20.77 -6.12
CA GLY A 329 -13.63 -19.48 -6.23
C GLY A 329 -14.45 -18.39 -6.89
N SER A 330 -13.78 -17.39 -7.45
CA SER A 330 -14.45 -16.24 -8.07
C SER A 330 -13.70 -15.76 -9.32
N VAL A 331 -14.41 -15.00 -10.15
CA VAL A 331 -13.80 -14.27 -11.29
C VAL A 331 -13.93 -12.78 -11.02
N GLN A 332 -12.82 -12.08 -11.12
CA GLN A 332 -12.75 -10.64 -11.24
C GLN A 332 -12.67 -10.29 -12.72
N PHE A 333 -13.50 -9.35 -13.17
CA PHE A 333 -13.52 -8.95 -14.59
C PHE A 333 -13.96 -7.51 -14.76
N THR A 334 -13.46 -6.85 -15.79
CA THR A 334 -13.79 -5.47 -16.11
C THR A 334 -15.22 -5.37 -16.66
N ILE A 335 -16.01 -4.46 -16.05
CA ILE A 335 -17.41 -4.22 -16.43
C ILE A 335 -17.64 -2.83 -16.99
N ALA A 336 -16.74 -1.87 -16.70
CA ALA A 336 -16.91 -0.47 -17.08
C ALA A 336 -15.55 0.25 -17.13
N LYS A 337 -15.55 1.42 -17.74
CA LYS A 337 -14.51 2.43 -17.57
C LYS A 337 -15.04 3.56 -16.71
N PHE A 338 -14.16 4.16 -15.93
CA PHE A 338 -14.51 5.37 -15.21
C PHE A 338 -13.78 6.60 -15.79
N TYR A 339 -14.35 7.74 -15.54
CA TYR A 339 -13.91 9.03 -16.07
C TYR A 339 -13.99 10.07 -14.97
N ARG A 340 -13.10 11.03 -15.04
CA ARG A 340 -13.13 12.23 -14.22
C ARG A 340 -14.44 13.00 -14.46
N ILE A 341 -14.78 13.90 -13.58
CA ILE A 341 -15.97 14.75 -13.74
C ILE A 341 -15.79 15.78 -14.85
N ASP A 342 -14.56 16.10 -15.25
CA ASP A 342 -14.25 16.90 -16.44
C ASP A 342 -14.49 16.15 -17.77
N GLY A 343 -14.66 14.82 -17.72
CA GLY A 343 -14.89 13.93 -18.85
C GLY A 343 -13.65 13.18 -19.35
N GLY A 344 -12.46 13.50 -18.89
CA GLY A 344 -11.23 12.77 -19.19
C GLY A 344 -11.16 11.43 -18.48
N SER A 345 -10.45 10.44 -19.04
CA SER A 345 -10.15 9.18 -18.35
C SER A 345 -8.80 9.25 -17.65
N THR A 346 -8.65 8.58 -16.52
CA THR A 346 -7.34 8.31 -15.92
C THR A 346 -6.59 7.20 -16.64
N GLN A 347 -7.27 6.41 -17.49
CA GLN A 347 -6.66 5.29 -18.21
C GLN A 347 -5.39 5.71 -18.96
N HIS A 348 -4.27 5.03 -18.73
CA HIS A 348 -2.92 5.31 -19.23
C HIS A 348 -2.28 6.62 -18.76
N LYS A 349 -3.07 7.63 -18.43
CA LYS A 349 -2.56 8.97 -18.09
C LYS A 349 -2.45 9.23 -16.59
N GLY A 350 -3.26 8.53 -15.80
CA GLY A 350 -3.35 8.82 -14.38
C GLY A 350 -3.86 10.23 -14.08
N VAL A 351 -3.57 10.65 -12.86
CA VAL A 351 -3.69 12.05 -12.42
C VAL A 351 -2.29 12.66 -12.49
N ILE A 352 -2.17 13.76 -13.21
CA ILE A 352 -0.94 14.54 -13.27
C ILE A 352 -1.02 15.53 -12.12
N PRO A 353 -0.09 15.48 -11.15
CA PRO A 353 -0.06 16.42 -10.04
C PRO A 353 0.05 17.88 -10.48
N ASP A 354 -0.50 18.78 -9.69
CA ASP A 354 -0.37 20.22 -9.88
C ASP A 354 1.09 20.68 -9.66
N ILE A 355 1.78 20.03 -8.71
CA ILE A 355 3.21 20.20 -8.49
C ILE A 355 3.87 18.83 -8.56
N LEU A 356 4.68 18.64 -9.60
CA LEU A 356 5.40 17.38 -9.86
C LEU A 356 6.70 17.30 -9.07
N TYR A 357 6.91 16.16 -8.41
CA TYR A 357 8.17 15.83 -7.75
C TYR A 357 9.14 15.13 -8.72
N PRO A 358 10.45 15.22 -8.45
CA PRO A 358 11.44 14.48 -9.24
C PRO A 358 11.22 12.97 -9.18
N SER A 359 11.25 12.30 -10.33
CA SER A 359 11.08 10.86 -10.46
C SER A 359 12.14 10.24 -11.37
N ALA A 360 12.62 9.05 -10.99
CA ALA A 360 13.55 8.25 -11.80
C ALA A 360 12.86 7.58 -12.99
N VAL A 361 11.56 7.30 -12.87
CA VAL A 361 10.78 6.55 -13.85
C VAL A 361 9.93 7.51 -14.67
N GLU A 362 10.11 7.45 -15.99
CA GLU A 362 9.27 8.24 -16.90
C GLU A 362 7.83 7.67 -16.90
N PRO A 363 6.80 8.54 -16.95
CA PRO A 363 5.40 8.07 -16.94
C PRO A 363 5.05 7.10 -18.07
N ALA A 364 5.73 7.22 -19.22
CA ALA A 364 5.56 6.30 -20.35
C ALA A 364 6.17 4.91 -20.13
N GLU A 365 6.96 4.71 -19.10
CA GLU A 365 7.65 3.45 -18.76
C GLU A 365 6.99 2.71 -17.60
N TRP A 366 5.91 3.23 -17.06
CA TRP A 366 5.25 2.73 -15.86
C TRP A 366 3.73 2.71 -16.00
N GLY A 367 3.09 1.91 -15.15
CA GLY A 367 1.65 1.91 -14.95
C GLY A 367 0.87 1.14 -16.00
N GLU A 368 -0.39 1.51 -16.13
CA GLU A 368 -1.38 0.85 -17.00
C GLU A 368 -0.97 0.84 -18.47
N SER A 369 -0.25 1.87 -18.91
CA SER A 369 0.20 1.99 -20.30
C SER A 369 1.17 0.87 -20.73
N GLN A 370 1.78 0.18 -19.77
CA GLN A 370 2.70 -0.95 -20.01
C GLN A 370 1.97 -2.29 -20.11
N ALA A 371 0.70 -2.36 -19.77
CA ALA A 371 -0.07 -3.59 -19.91
C ALA A 371 -0.52 -3.79 -21.36
N GLU A 372 -0.11 -4.92 -21.95
CA GLU A 372 -0.28 -5.23 -23.38
C GLU A 372 -1.73 -5.16 -23.84
N ASN A 373 -2.68 -5.55 -22.97
CA ASN A 373 -4.12 -5.60 -23.28
C ASN A 373 -4.92 -4.58 -22.45
N ALA A 374 -4.29 -3.49 -22.02
CA ALA A 374 -4.99 -2.40 -21.36
C ALA A 374 -5.94 -1.70 -22.34
N LEU A 375 -7.14 -1.33 -21.83
CA LEU A 375 -8.09 -0.59 -22.64
C LEU A 375 -7.53 0.81 -22.99
N PRO A 376 -7.77 1.31 -24.21
CA PRO A 376 -7.23 2.59 -24.64
C PRO A 376 -7.82 3.78 -23.85
N TRP A 377 -7.07 4.86 -23.79
CA TRP A 377 -7.58 6.14 -23.29
C TRP A 377 -8.68 6.69 -24.19
N ASP A 378 -9.73 7.23 -23.60
CA ASP A 378 -10.77 7.99 -24.29
C ASP A 378 -11.41 9.01 -23.32
N SER A 379 -12.42 9.75 -23.78
CA SER A 379 -13.13 10.76 -22.99
C SER A 379 -14.64 10.70 -23.24
N ILE A 380 -15.39 11.29 -22.33
CA ILE A 380 -16.84 11.49 -22.41
C ILE A 380 -17.19 12.96 -22.12
N ASN A 381 -18.45 13.31 -22.19
CA ASN A 381 -18.89 14.67 -21.85
C ASN A 381 -18.63 14.98 -20.37
N ARG A 382 -18.22 16.21 -20.08
CA ARG A 382 -18.08 16.74 -18.74
C ARG A 382 -19.41 16.64 -17.96
N ALA A 383 -19.33 16.25 -16.69
CA ALA A 383 -20.45 16.33 -15.76
C ALA A 383 -20.76 17.80 -15.42
N ASN A 384 -21.97 18.04 -14.92
CA ASN A 384 -22.31 19.38 -14.46
C ASN A 384 -21.84 19.56 -13.01
N TYR A 385 -20.81 20.40 -12.82
CA TYR A 385 -20.27 20.76 -11.50
C TYR A 385 -19.65 22.16 -11.55
N THR A 386 -19.47 22.77 -10.38
CA THR A 386 -18.84 24.07 -10.19
C THR A 386 -17.57 23.91 -9.34
N THR A 387 -16.51 24.58 -9.71
CA THR A 387 -15.26 24.63 -8.93
C THR A 387 -15.42 25.50 -7.69
N PHE A 388 -14.73 25.16 -6.61
CA PHE A 388 -14.84 25.89 -5.35
C PHE A 388 -14.02 27.16 -5.31
N ALA A 389 -12.87 27.22 -6.01
CA ALA A 389 -12.01 28.39 -6.08
C ALA A 389 -11.33 28.51 -7.44
N ASP A 390 -10.86 29.71 -7.76
CA ASP A 390 -9.91 29.93 -8.85
C ASP A 390 -8.49 29.62 -8.35
N GLY A 391 -8.13 28.31 -8.31
CA GLY A 391 -6.85 27.82 -7.80
C GLY A 391 -5.65 28.18 -8.66
N THR A 392 -5.86 28.54 -9.92
CA THR A 392 -4.78 28.76 -10.91
C THR A 392 -3.90 29.97 -10.57
N ALA A 393 -4.45 31.00 -9.94
CA ALA A 393 -3.73 32.23 -9.63
C ALA A 393 -2.63 32.08 -8.55
N ALA A 394 -2.60 30.99 -7.78
CA ALA A 394 -1.57 30.72 -6.78
C ALA A 394 -0.58 29.63 -7.21
N LEU A 395 -0.94 28.79 -8.18
CA LEU A 395 -0.14 27.64 -8.58
C LEU A 395 1.26 28.02 -9.07
N ASP A 396 1.37 29.07 -9.86
CA ASP A 396 2.67 29.56 -10.35
C ASP A 396 3.59 29.98 -9.20
N VAL A 397 3.03 30.63 -8.16
CA VAL A 397 3.78 31.05 -6.97
C VAL A 397 4.23 29.84 -6.15
N LEU A 398 3.32 28.88 -5.94
CA LEU A 398 3.62 27.65 -5.19
C LEU A 398 4.68 26.81 -5.90
N THR A 399 4.54 26.64 -7.22
CA THR A 399 5.52 25.94 -8.05
C THR A 399 6.89 26.63 -8.02
N ALA A 400 6.94 27.96 -8.08
CA ALA A 400 8.20 28.70 -8.00
C ALA A 400 8.88 28.53 -6.63
N LYS A 401 8.12 28.58 -5.53
CA LYS A 401 8.63 28.32 -4.17
C LYS A 401 9.15 26.89 -4.04
N HIS A 402 8.38 25.90 -4.49
CA HIS A 402 8.78 24.50 -4.54
C HIS A 402 10.11 24.31 -5.30
N ASN A 403 10.18 24.76 -6.55
CA ASN A 403 11.37 24.64 -7.37
C ASN A 403 12.62 25.27 -6.71
N LYS A 404 12.43 26.39 -6.01
CA LYS A 404 13.52 27.03 -5.28
C LYS A 404 13.99 26.17 -4.09
N ARG A 405 13.07 25.56 -3.32
CA ARG A 405 13.42 24.75 -2.17
C ARG A 405 14.15 23.48 -2.58
N ILE A 406 13.62 22.71 -3.53
CA ILE A 406 14.25 21.45 -3.96
C ILE A 406 15.64 21.62 -4.57
N LEU A 407 15.98 22.80 -5.09
CA LEU A 407 17.33 23.13 -5.55
C LEU A 407 18.32 23.42 -4.40
N GLN A 408 17.82 23.72 -3.22
CA GLN A 408 18.62 24.07 -2.05
C GLN A 408 18.63 22.97 -0.99
N ASP A 409 17.70 22.04 -1.08
CA ASP A 409 17.54 20.94 -0.13
C ASP A 409 18.54 19.82 -0.44
N PRO A 410 19.37 19.41 0.53
CA PRO A 410 20.34 18.33 0.34
C PRO A 410 19.68 16.98 0.02
N GLU A 411 18.52 16.65 0.61
CA GLU A 411 17.85 15.37 0.34
C GLU A 411 17.35 15.31 -1.10
N PHE A 412 16.78 16.40 -1.63
CA PHE A 412 16.41 16.46 -3.04
C PHE A 412 17.63 16.45 -3.96
N SER A 413 18.78 16.97 -3.53
CA SER A 413 20.03 16.82 -4.27
C SER A 413 20.43 15.34 -4.38
N TYR A 414 20.34 14.57 -3.29
CA TYR A 414 20.61 13.13 -3.32
C TYR A 414 19.64 12.39 -4.22
N ILE A 415 18.34 12.73 -4.17
CA ILE A 415 17.32 12.16 -5.05
C ILE A 415 17.65 12.43 -6.52
N GLN A 416 18.06 13.66 -6.86
CA GLN A 416 18.42 14.02 -8.23
C GLN A 416 19.66 13.27 -8.73
N ASP A 417 20.67 13.10 -7.87
CA ASP A 417 21.85 12.30 -8.18
C ASP A 417 21.50 10.82 -8.42
N ASP A 418 20.60 10.26 -7.60
CA ASP A 418 20.15 8.87 -7.76
C ASP A 418 19.29 8.69 -9.01
N ILE A 419 18.45 9.67 -9.35
CA ILE A 419 17.72 9.70 -10.63
C ILE A 419 18.67 9.71 -11.82
N LYS A 420 19.71 10.53 -11.76
CA LYS A 420 20.72 10.62 -12.81
C LYS A 420 21.45 9.29 -12.97
N GLU A 421 21.93 8.73 -11.86
CA GLU A 421 22.60 7.43 -11.85
C GLU A 421 21.71 6.30 -12.37
N TYR A 422 20.44 6.29 -11.98
CA TYR A 422 19.45 5.34 -12.50
C TYR A 422 19.30 5.47 -14.02
N LYS A 423 19.11 6.69 -14.55
CA LYS A 423 18.95 6.94 -15.99
C LYS A 423 20.19 6.55 -16.79
N GLU A 424 21.39 6.74 -16.24
CA GLU A 424 22.66 6.31 -16.87
C GLU A 424 22.84 4.78 -16.87
N ASN A 425 22.27 4.11 -15.88
CA ASN A 425 22.46 2.67 -15.67
C ASN A 425 21.29 1.80 -16.16
N LYS A 426 20.10 2.35 -16.42
CA LYS A 426 18.89 1.59 -16.75
C LYS A 426 19.04 0.69 -17.99
N ASP A 427 19.85 1.09 -18.95
CA ASP A 427 20.11 0.34 -20.19
C ASP A 427 21.24 -0.69 -20.05
N LYS A 428 21.90 -0.75 -18.90
CA LYS A 428 22.93 -1.76 -18.63
C LYS A 428 22.30 -3.12 -18.35
N ASN A 429 22.27 -3.97 -19.37
CA ASN A 429 21.67 -5.31 -19.31
C ASN A 429 22.64 -6.40 -18.80
N PHE A 430 23.75 -6.04 -18.19
CA PHE A 430 24.77 -6.98 -17.70
C PHE A 430 25.33 -6.58 -16.34
N ILE A 431 25.76 -7.58 -15.58
CA ILE A 431 26.47 -7.43 -14.32
C ILE A 431 27.83 -8.07 -14.49
N SER A 432 28.90 -7.38 -14.10
CA SER A 432 30.26 -7.95 -14.12
C SER A 432 30.35 -9.16 -13.19
N LEU A 433 30.96 -10.24 -13.66
CA LEU A 433 31.32 -11.41 -12.84
C LEU A 433 32.70 -11.32 -12.27
N VAL A 434 33.47 -10.28 -12.61
CA VAL A 434 34.82 -10.05 -12.10
C VAL A 434 34.74 -9.53 -10.67
N LYS A 435 35.29 -10.28 -9.72
CA LYS A 435 35.19 -10.00 -8.27
C LYS A 435 35.70 -8.59 -7.94
N SER A 436 36.88 -8.20 -8.43
CA SER A 436 37.46 -6.89 -8.15
C SER A 436 36.61 -5.71 -8.67
N VAL A 437 35.91 -5.88 -9.80
CA VAL A 437 34.98 -4.86 -10.31
C VAL A 437 33.77 -4.72 -9.36
N ARG A 438 33.21 -5.84 -8.94
CA ARG A 438 32.05 -5.86 -8.02
C ARG A 438 32.42 -5.33 -6.63
N GLU A 439 33.63 -5.63 -6.14
CA GLU A 439 34.13 -5.07 -4.87
C GLU A 439 34.33 -3.56 -4.97
N GLY A 440 34.81 -3.07 -6.12
CA GLY A 440 34.92 -1.64 -6.37
C GLY A 440 33.58 -0.94 -6.38
N GLU A 441 32.57 -1.47 -7.11
CA GLU A 441 31.22 -0.92 -7.17
C GLU A 441 30.55 -0.92 -5.78
N LYS A 442 30.71 -2.01 -5.00
CA LYS A 442 30.18 -2.11 -3.63
C LYS A 442 30.80 -1.03 -2.73
N LYS A 443 32.12 -0.91 -2.76
CA LYS A 443 32.86 0.06 -1.95
C LYS A 443 32.46 1.51 -2.30
N GLU A 444 32.33 1.84 -3.56
CA GLU A 444 31.86 3.17 -4.01
C GLU A 444 30.44 3.46 -3.52
N ALA A 445 29.54 2.48 -3.60
CA ALA A 445 28.17 2.63 -3.09
C ALA A 445 28.15 2.80 -1.55
N GLU A 446 28.96 2.04 -0.81
CA GLU A 446 29.07 2.16 0.65
C GLU A 446 29.68 3.51 1.06
N GLU A 447 30.73 3.98 0.39
CA GLU A 447 31.34 5.29 0.62
C GLU A 447 30.34 6.43 0.35
N LYS A 448 29.57 6.34 -0.73
CA LYS A 448 28.50 7.31 -1.06
C LYS A 448 27.42 7.32 0.05
N SER A 449 26.94 6.15 0.47
CA SER A 449 25.93 6.02 1.51
C SER A 449 26.42 6.55 2.86
N LEU A 450 27.67 6.22 3.24
CA LEU A 450 28.29 6.70 4.48
C LEU A 450 28.51 8.22 4.46
N ALA A 451 28.92 8.79 3.33
CA ALA A 451 29.06 10.24 3.19
C ALA A 451 27.75 10.96 3.41
N ARG A 452 26.66 10.50 2.78
CA ARG A 452 25.30 11.05 2.95
C ARG A 452 24.80 10.91 4.39
N ALA A 453 25.01 9.74 5.01
CA ALA A 453 24.64 9.49 6.41
C ALA A 453 25.38 10.46 7.34
N ASN A 454 26.69 10.64 7.17
CA ASN A 454 27.49 11.57 7.97
C ASN A 454 27.08 13.04 7.74
N GLU A 455 26.71 13.43 6.55
CA GLU A 455 26.15 14.76 6.26
C GLU A 455 24.83 15.00 7.00
N ARG A 456 23.96 13.98 7.06
CA ARG A 456 22.71 14.01 7.83
C ARG A 456 22.97 14.15 9.33
N LEU A 457 23.87 13.33 9.88
CA LEU A 457 24.28 13.40 11.29
C LEU A 457 24.83 14.77 11.65
N GLN A 458 25.69 15.36 10.80
CA GLN A 458 26.21 16.71 11.02
C GLN A 458 25.12 17.78 11.03
N ARG A 459 24.13 17.68 10.14
CA ARG A 459 22.96 18.60 10.13
C ARG A 459 22.13 18.49 11.40
N LEU A 460 22.04 17.29 11.98
CA LEU A 460 21.36 17.02 13.25
C LEU A 460 22.24 17.36 14.47
N GLY A 461 23.48 17.82 14.28
CA GLY A 461 24.42 18.10 15.37
C GLY A 461 24.93 16.85 16.08
N MET A 462 24.87 15.68 15.43
CA MET A 462 25.33 14.40 15.94
C MET A 462 26.76 14.10 15.50
N GLU A 463 27.43 13.19 16.20
CA GLU A 463 28.76 12.73 15.82
C GLU A 463 28.71 11.86 14.55
N THR A 464 29.70 12.01 13.68
CA THR A 464 29.84 11.19 12.48
C THR A 464 30.29 9.77 12.79
N VAL A 465 29.90 8.81 11.99
CA VAL A 465 30.27 7.40 12.12
C VAL A 465 31.29 6.96 11.08
N THR A 466 32.00 5.86 11.36
CA THR A 466 33.02 5.32 10.47
C THR A 466 32.49 4.22 9.56
N THR A 467 31.38 3.55 9.93
CA THR A 467 30.71 2.54 9.14
C THR A 467 29.19 2.74 9.20
N LEU A 468 28.46 2.19 8.25
CA LEU A 468 26.98 2.25 8.24
C LEU A 468 26.37 1.44 9.39
N ASP A 469 27.08 0.43 9.91
CA ASP A 469 26.62 -0.40 11.04
C ASP A 469 26.64 0.39 12.39
N ASP A 470 27.38 1.49 12.45
CA ASP A 470 27.48 2.34 13.64
C ASP A 470 26.39 3.43 13.69
N LEU A 471 25.47 3.46 12.70
CA LEU A 471 24.37 4.43 12.68
C LEU A 471 23.43 4.23 13.87
N PRO A 472 22.96 5.32 14.51
CA PRO A 472 21.98 5.22 15.61
C PRO A 472 20.71 4.48 15.17
N GLU A 473 20.24 3.52 16.00
CA GLU A 473 19.03 2.74 15.73
C GLU A 473 17.76 3.60 15.74
N ASP A 474 17.78 4.71 16.45
CA ASP A 474 16.69 5.66 16.63
C ASP A 474 16.75 6.85 15.65
N MET A 475 17.63 6.79 14.65
CA MET A 475 17.66 7.82 13.62
C MET A 475 16.36 7.74 12.79
N GLU A 476 15.53 8.78 12.89
CA GLU A 476 14.29 8.88 12.15
C GLU A 476 14.54 8.74 10.64
N GLU A 477 13.70 7.95 10.00
CA GLU A 477 13.69 7.82 8.54
C GLU A 477 13.14 9.13 7.94
N LEU A 478 13.99 9.87 7.22
CA LEU A 478 13.60 11.12 6.60
C LEU A 478 12.65 10.88 5.43
N ASP A 479 11.56 11.61 5.37
CA ASP A 479 10.61 11.62 4.25
C ASP A 479 10.59 12.99 3.56
N PRO A 480 11.56 13.27 2.68
CA PRO A 480 11.66 14.57 2.02
C PRO A 480 10.45 14.90 1.13
N PHE A 481 9.72 13.89 0.66
CA PHE A 481 8.50 14.11 -0.13
C PHE A 481 7.34 14.59 0.75
N LEU A 482 7.18 14.02 1.96
CA LEU A 482 6.20 14.50 2.93
C LEU A 482 6.57 15.89 3.45
N ASP A 483 7.85 16.11 3.77
CA ASP A 483 8.36 17.41 4.21
C ASP A 483 8.06 18.51 3.17
N GLU A 484 8.27 18.22 1.90
CA GLU A 484 7.96 19.17 0.83
C GLU A 484 6.45 19.34 0.63
N ALA A 485 5.64 18.29 0.79
CA ALA A 485 4.18 18.42 0.77
C ALA A 485 3.69 19.32 1.92
N ALA A 486 4.30 19.21 3.10
CA ALA A 486 4.02 20.08 4.23
C ALA A 486 4.42 21.55 3.94
N ASN A 487 5.60 21.78 3.39
CA ASN A 487 6.05 23.10 2.98
C ASN A 487 5.11 23.74 1.95
N ILE A 488 4.68 22.98 0.94
CA ILE A 488 3.72 23.44 -0.07
C ILE A 488 2.37 23.75 0.59
N THR A 489 1.93 22.95 1.56
CA THR A 489 0.69 23.18 2.30
C THR A 489 0.76 24.48 3.11
N PHE A 490 1.87 24.77 3.78
CA PHE A 490 2.09 26.05 4.46
C PHE A 490 2.12 27.22 3.49
N ASP A 491 2.80 27.08 2.37
CA ASP A 491 2.81 28.11 1.33
C ASP A 491 1.39 28.41 0.80
N MET A 492 0.57 27.38 0.63
CA MET A 492 -0.83 27.53 0.23
C MET A 492 -1.63 28.30 1.29
N ILE A 493 -1.43 27.98 2.58
CA ILE A 493 -2.05 28.70 3.71
C ILE A 493 -1.64 30.18 3.72
N GLU A 494 -0.35 30.49 3.57
CA GLU A 494 0.16 31.86 3.53
C GLU A 494 -0.45 32.68 2.39
N THR A 495 -0.67 32.09 1.22
CA THR A 495 -1.30 32.78 0.09
C THR A 495 -2.76 33.12 0.36
N GLY A 496 -3.40 32.45 1.33
CA GLY A 496 -4.84 32.57 1.63
C GLY A 496 -5.74 32.14 0.48
N ARG A 497 -5.19 31.44 -0.52
CA ARG A 497 -5.88 31.02 -1.75
C ARG A 497 -6.06 29.52 -1.78
N TYR A 498 -6.82 29.00 -0.84
CA TYR A 498 -7.28 27.62 -0.82
C TYR A 498 -8.80 27.56 -0.90
N ALA A 499 -9.32 26.48 -1.45
CA ALA A 499 -10.74 26.29 -1.58
C ALA A 499 -11.37 26.19 -0.18
N ILE A 500 -12.30 27.06 0.10
CA ILE A 500 -13.20 26.93 1.25
C ILE A 500 -14.55 26.59 0.67
N THR A 501 -15.17 25.50 1.11
CA THR A 501 -16.57 25.21 0.83
C THR A 501 -17.41 26.20 1.63
N ARG A 502 -17.71 27.35 1.06
CA ARG A 502 -18.65 28.31 1.66
C ARG A 502 -19.95 28.29 0.88
N ASN A 503 -21.04 28.17 1.65
CA ASN A 503 -22.44 28.41 1.24
C ASN A 503 -22.64 29.71 0.47
#